data_71b14fe87bf69b2d1b5bb663c9698007
#
_entry.id   71b14fe87bf69b2d1b5bb663c9698007
#
_cell.length_a   1.000
_cell.length_b   1.000
_cell.length_c   1.000
_cell.angle_alpha   90.00
_cell.angle_beta   90.00
_cell.angle_gamma   90.00
#
_symmetry.space_group_name_H-M   'P 1'
#
loop_
_entity.id
_entity.type
_entity.pdbx_description
1 polymer ?
#
loop_
_entity_poly.entity_id
_entity_poly.type
_entity_poly.pdbx_seq_one_letter_code
_entity_poly.pdbx_strand_id
1 'polypeptide(L)'
;MNYGNTSKYYNPAIYIWLLTITAMVLLIIVIGGLTRLTDSGLSMTDWRPILGVIPPLSLESWLVVFEMYKQTPEYKIVNKNMTLNEFKYIFWWEWFHRIFARAIGVVFLIPLIYFSFKKQIQSSLYIRLGIVFVFGLFQAVIGWWMVKSLSLIHI
;
A
#
# COMPACT_ATOMS: atom_id res chain seq x y z
N MET A 1 2.76 -39.74 -24.02
CA MET A 1 2.54 -38.59 -23.11
C MET A 1 3.83 -38.31 -22.37
N ASN A 2 4.46 -37.14 -22.63
CA ASN A 2 5.79 -36.81 -22.14
C ASN A 2 5.69 -36.17 -20.74
N TYR A 3 5.81 -36.96 -19.68
CA TYR A 3 5.83 -36.46 -18.27
C TYR A 3 7.20 -35.93 -17.79
N GLY A 4 8.16 -35.76 -18.75
CA GLY A 4 9.57 -35.51 -18.41
C GLY A 4 9.99 -34.07 -18.11
N ASN A 5 9.11 -33.04 -18.19
CA ASN A 5 9.58 -31.66 -18.20
C ASN A 5 9.03 -30.75 -17.09
N THR A 6 8.27 -31.28 -16.13
CA THR A 6 7.69 -30.48 -15.04
C THR A 6 8.65 -30.22 -13.88
N SER A 7 9.68 -31.05 -13.70
CA SER A 7 10.63 -30.93 -12.59
C SER A 7 11.63 -29.75 -12.74
N LYS A 8 11.85 -29.26 -13.96
CA LYS A 8 12.84 -28.21 -14.25
C LYS A 8 12.46 -26.83 -13.69
N TYR A 9 11.18 -26.59 -13.42
CA TYR A 9 10.67 -25.27 -12.98
C TYR A 9 10.15 -25.25 -11.53
N TYR A 10 10.25 -26.38 -10.81
CA TYR A 10 9.86 -26.40 -9.40
C TYR A 10 10.96 -25.77 -8.56
N ASN A 11 10.76 -24.49 -8.20
CA ASN A 11 11.63 -23.78 -7.27
C ASN A 11 10.81 -23.46 -6.00
N PRO A 12 11.12 -24.08 -4.85
CA PRO A 12 10.40 -23.84 -3.61
C PRO A 12 10.47 -22.37 -3.16
N ALA A 13 11.53 -21.65 -3.51
CA ALA A 13 11.65 -20.24 -3.18
C ALA A 13 10.61 -19.37 -3.93
N ILE A 14 10.30 -19.71 -5.19
CA ILE A 14 9.23 -19.04 -5.93
C ILE A 14 7.87 -19.31 -5.27
N TYR A 15 7.62 -20.54 -4.86
CA TYR A 15 6.38 -20.89 -4.18
C TYR A 15 6.21 -20.12 -2.86
N ILE A 16 7.24 -20.10 -2.01
CA ILE A 16 7.24 -19.36 -0.75
C ILE A 16 7.02 -17.86 -1.00
N TRP A 17 7.72 -17.30 -1.98
CA TRP A 17 7.56 -15.91 -2.37
C TRP A 17 6.11 -15.58 -2.76
N LEU A 18 5.49 -16.40 -3.63
CA LEU A 18 4.11 -16.19 -4.07
C LEU A 18 3.12 -16.33 -2.90
N LEU A 19 3.34 -17.30 -2.02
CA LEU A 19 2.52 -17.47 -0.82
C LEU A 19 2.64 -16.25 0.12
N THR A 20 3.85 -15.73 0.30
CA THR A 20 4.11 -14.50 1.09
C THR A 20 3.35 -13.31 0.51
N ILE A 21 3.44 -13.09 -0.81
CA ILE A 21 2.70 -12.01 -1.48
C ILE A 21 1.20 -12.18 -1.29
N THR A 22 0.68 -13.39 -1.46
CA THR A 22 -0.74 -13.67 -1.27
C THR A 22 -1.19 -13.35 0.15
N ALA A 23 -0.43 -13.77 1.16
CA ALA A 23 -0.71 -13.47 2.56
C ALA A 23 -0.66 -11.95 2.83
N MET A 24 0.33 -11.24 2.28
CA MET A 24 0.42 -9.78 2.41
C MET A 24 -0.74 -9.06 1.72
N VAL A 25 -1.20 -9.53 0.55
CA VAL A 25 -2.37 -8.96 -0.13
C VAL A 25 -3.64 -9.18 0.68
N LEU A 26 -3.85 -10.35 1.26
CA LEU A 26 -4.98 -10.58 2.16
C LEU A 26 -4.93 -9.66 3.38
N LEU A 27 -3.76 -9.49 3.96
CA LEU A 27 -3.57 -8.63 5.13
C LEU A 27 -3.82 -7.15 4.80
N ILE A 28 -3.37 -6.64 3.64
CA ILE A 28 -3.61 -5.24 3.27
C ILE A 28 -5.10 -4.96 3.03
N ILE A 29 -5.88 -5.94 2.58
CA ILE A 29 -7.33 -5.79 2.44
C ILE A 29 -7.97 -5.57 3.82
N VAL A 30 -7.55 -6.34 4.82
CA VAL A 30 -8.03 -6.18 6.21
C VAL A 30 -7.61 -4.83 6.77
N ILE A 31 -6.34 -4.45 6.63
CA ILE A 31 -5.82 -3.15 7.11
C ILE A 31 -6.57 -1.99 6.41
N GLY A 32 -6.79 -2.08 5.08
CA GLY A 32 -7.54 -1.08 4.33
C GLY A 32 -9.00 -0.97 4.77
N GLY A 33 -9.64 -2.10 5.09
CA GLY A 33 -10.97 -2.12 5.71
C GLY A 33 -10.99 -1.40 7.06
N LEU A 34 -9.99 -1.64 7.91
CA LEU A 34 -9.86 -0.97 9.21
C LEU A 34 -9.61 0.54 9.06
N THR A 35 -8.75 0.96 8.12
CA THR A 35 -8.54 2.39 7.85
C THR A 35 -9.82 3.09 7.40
N ARG A 36 -10.68 2.41 6.65
CA ARG A 36 -12.00 2.93 6.26
C ARG A 36 -12.96 3.00 7.44
N LEU A 37 -13.02 1.95 8.26
CA LEU A 37 -13.94 1.89 9.42
C LEU A 37 -13.55 2.87 10.55
N THR A 38 -12.31 3.34 10.57
CA THR A 38 -11.79 4.31 11.53
C THR A 38 -11.73 5.73 10.97
N ASP A 39 -12.31 5.98 9.79
CA ASP A 39 -12.26 7.26 9.07
C ASP A 39 -10.84 7.83 8.96
N SER A 40 -9.86 6.93 8.82
CA SER A 40 -8.43 7.28 8.84
C SER A 40 -7.86 7.56 7.44
N GLY A 41 -8.59 7.28 6.37
CA GLY A 41 -8.06 7.19 5.00
C GLY A 41 -7.62 8.51 4.37
N LEU A 42 -7.87 9.66 5.00
CA LEU A 42 -7.56 11.00 4.50
C LEU A 42 -6.82 11.86 5.53
N SER A 43 -6.21 11.25 6.54
CA SER A 43 -5.47 11.96 7.60
C SER A 43 -4.11 12.47 7.10
N MET A 44 -3.52 11.81 6.10
CA MET A 44 -2.27 12.24 5.46
C MET A 44 -2.56 13.07 4.22
N THR A 45 -2.54 14.38 4.36
CA THR A 45 -2.87 15.36 3.31
C THR A 45 -1.86 15.41 2.16
N ASP A 46 -0.64 14.92 2.39
CA ASP A 46 0.45 14.98 1.43
C ASP A 46 0.83 13.61 0.91
N TRP A 47 0.79 13.45 -0.41
CA TRP A 47 1.20 12.21 -1.05
C TRP A 47 2.67 12.30 -1.45
N ARG A 48 3.55 11.97 -0.50
CA ARG A 48 4.99 11.89 -0.74
C ARG A 48 5.39 10.43 -0.82
N PRO A 49 5.63 9.87 -2.01
CA PRO A 49 5.90 8.43 -2.17
C PRO A 49 7.16 7.98 -1.44
N ILE A 50 8.20 8.81 -1.37
CA ILE A 50 9.48 8.50 -0.73
C ILE A 50 9.58 9.16 0.65
N LEU A 51 9.36 10.48 0.74
CA LEU A 51 9.51 11.23 2.00
C LEU A 51 8.40 10.95 3.03
N GLY A 52 7.22 10.53 2.58
CA GLY A 52 6.10 10.13 3.46
C GLY A 52 6.31 8.78 4.19
N VAL A 53 7.50 8.17 4.08
CA VAL A 53 7.88 6.99 4.85
C VAL A 53 8.21 7.36 6.30
N ILE A 54 8.77 8.55 6.52
CA ILE A 54 9.15 9.01 7.86
C ILE A 54 7.96 9.72 8.50
N PRO A 55 7.45 9.22 9.65
CA PRO A 55 6.37 9.88 10.36
C PRO A 55 6.88 11.14 11.09
N PRO A 56 6.00 12.04 11.54
CA PRO A 56 6.39 13.13 12.40
C PRO A 56 7.04 12.62 13.71
N LEU A 57 8.25 13.07 14.02
CA LEU A 57 9.02 12.60 15.18
C LEU A 57 8.99 13.59 16.36
N SER A 58 8.75 14.88 16.11
CA SER A 58 8.70 15.91 17.15
C SER A 58 7.28 16.45 17.33
N LEU A 59 7.00 17.06 18.50
CA LEU A 59 5.72 17.69 18.75
C LEU A 59 5.43 18.80 17.71
N GLU A 60 6.43 19.56 17.35
CA GLU A 60 6.32 20.62 16.35
C GLU A 60 5.89 20.08 14.99
N SER A 61 6.53 18.99 14.52
CA SER A 61 6.14 18.35 13.26
C SER A 61 4.73 17.75 13.31
N TRP A 62 4.29 17.26 14.45
CA TRP A 62 2.90 16.79 14.64
C TRP A 62 1.90 17.93 14.54
N LEU A 63 2.20 19.09 15.14
CA LEU A 63 1.35 20.26 15.06
C LEU A 63 1.23 20.78 13.63
N VAL A 64 2.35 20.84 12.90
CA VAL A 64 2.33 21.24 11.48
C VAL A 64 1.42 20.34 10.63
N VAL A 65 1.56 19.03 10.75
CA VAL A 65 0.74 18.08 9.97
C VAL A 65 -0.73 18.16 10.39
N PHE A 66 -1.00 18.35 11.67
CA PHE A 66 -2.37 18.52 12.17
C PHE A 66 -3.02 19.81 11.67
N GLU A 67 -2.29 20.93 11.64
CA GLU A 67 -2.82 22.19 11.06
C GLU A 67 -3.10 22.05 9.55
N MET A 68 -2.28 21.31 8.81
CA MET A 68 -2.57 20.98 7.41
C MET A 68 -3.85 20.14 7.27
N TYR A 69 -4.04 19.16 8.15
CA TYR A 69 -5.25 18.33 8.17
C TYR A 69 -6.52 19.14 8.47
N LYS A 70 -6.45 20.10 9.39
CA LYS A 70 -7.57 21.00 9.72
C LYS A 70 -8.08 21.84 8.54
N GLN A 71 -7.28 22.00 7.50
CA GLN A 71 -7.68 22.72 6.30
C GLN A 71 -8.50 21.85 5.34
N THR A 72 -8.48 20.53 5.52
CA THR A 72 -9.18 19.58 4.65
C THR A 72 -10.69 19.61 4.86
N PRO A 73 -11.49 19.28 3.83
CA PRO A 73 -12.92 19.06 3.98
C PRO A 73 -13.25 17.97 4.98
N GLU A 74 -12.47 16.90 5.03
CA GLU A 74 -12.64 15.78 5.95
C GLU A 74 -12.66 16.24 7.41
N TYR A 75 -11.69 17.10 7.82
CA TYR A 75 -11.70 17.65 9.15
C TYR A 75 -12.91 18.53 9.40
N LYS A 76 -13.27 19.39 8.43
CA LYS A 76 -14.34 20.41 8.59
C LYS A 76 -15.73 19.79 8.70
N ILE A 77 -15.95 18.64 8.04
CA ILE A 77 -17.26 18.00 7.91
C ILE A 77 -17.38 16.84 8.89
N VAL A 78 -16.41 15.93 8.93
CA VAL A 78 -16.48 14.66 9.66
C VAL A 78 -15.81 14.77 11.03
N ASN A 79 -14.58 15.28 11.07
CA ASN A 79 -13.72 15.25 12.26
C ASN A 79 -13.60 16.60 12.98
N LYS A 80 -14.63 17.42 12.89
CA LYS A 80 -14.68 18.73 13.54
C LYS A 80 -14.47 18.60 15.06
N ASN A 81 -13.55 19.41 15.59
CA ASN A 81 -13.13 19.41 17.00
C ASN A 81 -12.26 18.23 17.44
N MET A 82 -11.73 17.45 16.50
CA MET A 82 -10.75 16.40 16.81
C MET A 82 -9.53 16.96 17.54
N THR A 83 -9.08 16.30 18.57
CA THR A 83 -7.86 16.61 19.30
C THR A 83 -6.62 16.09 18.59
N LEU A 84 -5.43 16.61 18.94
CA LEU A 84 -4.16 16.13 18.40
C LEU A 84 -3.93 14.62 18.66
N ASN A 85 -4.40 14.10 19.80
CA ASN A 85 -4.22 12.69 20.13
C ASN A 85 -5.12 11.78 19.27
N GLU A 86 -6.34 12.18 19.00
CA GLU A 86 -7.25 11.49 18.08
C GLU A 86 -6.72 11.55 16.65
N PHE A 87 -6.19 12.70 16.22
CA PHE A 87 -5.52 12.84 14.94
C PHE A 87 -4.33 11.89 14.79
N LYS A 88 -3.47 11.77 15.81
CA LYS A 88 -2.36 10.82 15.80
C LYS A 88 -2.84 9.38 15.61
N TYR A 89 -3.96 9.01 16.21
CA TYR A 89 -4.52 7.66 16.07
C TYR A 89 -4.90 7.36 14.62
N ILE A 90 -5.66 8.23 13.96
CA ILE A 90 -6.04 8.03 12.54
C ILE A 90 -4.84 8.14 11.62
N PHE A 91 -3.89 9.03 11.90
CA PHE A 91 -2.65 9.15 11.14
C PHE A 91 -1.84 7.86 11.13
N TRP A 92 -1.68 7.19 12.28
CA TRP A 92 -0.92 5.96 12.38
C TRP A 92 -1.57 4.80 11.59
N TRP A 93 -2.89 4.69 11.58
CA TRP A 93 -3.59 3.70 10.76
C TRP A 93 -3.32 3.92 9.26
N GLU A 94 -3.46 5.14 8.78
CA GLU A 94 -3.19 5.46 7.38
C GLU A 94 -1.73 5.29 7.02
N TRP A 95 -0.81 5.76 7.87
CA TRP A 95 0.62 5.61 7.67
C TRP A 95 1.03 4.13 7.57
N PHE A 96 0.56 3.30 8.50
CA PHE A 96 0.82 1.87 8.48
C PHE A 96 0.30 1.19 7.21
N HIS A 97 -0.94 1.50 6.80
CA HIS A 97 -1.50 1.02 5.54
C HIS A 97 -0.62 1.39 4.34
N ARG A 98 -0.19 2.65 4.25
CA ARG A 98 0.66 3.13 3.15
C ARG A 98 2.05 2.48 3.16
N ILE A 99 2.68 2.29 4.31
CA ILE A 99 3.98 1.60 4.43
C ILE A 99 3.84 0.14 4.02
N PHE A 100 2.81 -0.52 4.49
CA PHE A 100 2.56 -1.92 4.16
C PHE A 100 2.30 -2.12 2.66
N ALA A 101 1.55 -1.23 2.02
CA ALA A 101 1.35 -1.24 0.57
C ALA A 101 2.68 -1.10 -0.20
N ARG A 102 3.59 -0.21 0.24
CA ARG A 102 4.94 -0.09 -0.36
C ARG A 102 5.76 -1.34 -0.15
N ALA A 103 5.70 -1.95 1.05
CA ALA A 103 6.39 -3.20 1.33
C ALA A 103 5.95 -4.34 0.40
N ILE A 104 4.65 -4.45 0.07
CA ILE A 104 4.15 -5.39 -0.93
C ILE A 104 4.83 -5.17 -2.28
N GLY A 105 4.92 -3.92 -2.74
CA GLY A 105 5.59 -3.58 -4.00
C GLY A 105 7.06 -4.02 -4.01
N VAL A 106 7.80 -3.76 -2.93
CA VAL A 106 9.20 -4.16 -2.80
C VAL A 106 9.37 -5.67 -2.77
N VAL A 107 8.57 -6.37 -1.94
CA VAL A 107 8.59 -7.84 -1.81
C VAL A 107 8.13 -8.53 -3.09
N PHE A 108 7.30 -7.88 -3.90
CA PHE A 108 6.92 -8.37 -5.21
C PHE A 108 8.02 -8.16 -6.24
N LEU A 109 8.55 -6.94 -6.37
CA LEU A 109 9.45 -6.56 -7.46
C LEU A 109 10.86 -7.15 -7.32
N ILE A 110 11.44 -7.15 -6.12
CA ILE A 110 12.82 -7.63 -5.94
C ILE A 110 12.97 -9.10 -6.33
N PRO A 111 12.14 -10.04 -5.83
CA PRO A 111 12.23 -11.42 -6.27
C PRO A 111 11.81 -11.63 -7.72
N LEU A 112 10.82 -10.88 -8.23
CA LEU A 112 10.43 -10.94 -9.65
C LEU A 112 11.64 -10.64 -10.55
N ILE A 113 12.35 -9.57 -10.28
CA ILE A 113 13.56 -9.19 -11.01
C ILE A 113 14.64 -10.27 -10.88
N TYR A 114 14.92 -10.73 -9.65
CA TYR A 114 15.92 -11.76 -9.38
C TYR A 114 15.64 -13.06 -10.13
N PHE A 115 14.43 -13.62 -10.00
CA PHE A 115 14.06 -14.87 -10.67
C PHE A 115 13.95 -14.73 -12.20
N SER A 116 13.61 -13.53 -12.69
CA SER A 116 13.61 -13.22 -14.12
C SER A 116 15.03 -13.26 -14.70
N PHE A 117 16.00 -12.61 -14.04
CA PHE A 117 17.41 -12.68 -14.46
C PHE A 117 17.97 -14.11 -14.41
N LYS A 118 17.55 -14.91 -13.45
CA LYS A 118 17.93 -16.33 -13.34
C LYS A 118 17.17 -17.25 -14.31
N LYS A 119 16.22 -16.72 -15.09
CA LYS A 119 15.37 -17.49 -16.02
C LYS A 119 14.66 -18.66 -15.34
N GLN A 120 14.27 -18.48 -14.08
CA GLN A 120 13.63 -19.51 -13.24
C GLN A 120 12.10 -19.45 -13.29
N ILE A 121 11.52 -18.41 -13.89
CA ILE A 121 10.08 -18.22 -14.03
C ILE A 121 9.62 -18.80 -15.36
N GLN A 122 8.61 -19.68 -15.30
CA GLN A 122 7.97 -20.22 -16.49
C GLN A 122 7.20 -19.11 -17.23
N SER A 123 7.18 -19.14 -18.57
CA SER A 123 6.54 -18.10 -19.39
C SER A 123 5.08 -17.86 -19.03
N SER A 124 4.30 -18.90 -18.73
CA SER A 124 2.90 -18.78 -18.32
C SER A 124 2.73 -18.06 -16.97
N LEU A 125 3.64 -18.30 -16.04
CA LEU A 125 3.65 -17.62 -14.74
C LEU A 125 4.09 -16.16 -14.91
N TYR A 126 5.08 -15.90 -15.79
CA TYR A 126 5.56 -14.55 -16.08
C TYR A 126 4.44 -13.61 -16.57
N ILE A 127 3.61 -14.12 -17.49
CA ILE A 127 2.44 -13.36 -18.00
C ILE A 127 1.47 -13.04 -16.85
N ARG A 128 1.15 -14.02 -16.00
CA ARG A 128 0.24 -13.82 -14.85
C ARG A 128 0.80 -12.78 -13.86
N LEU A 129 2.08 -12.86 -13.56
CA LEU A 129 2.75 -11.88 -12.70
C LEU A 129 2.77 -10.47 -13.32
N GLY A 130 2.93 -10.37 -14.65
CA GLY A 130 2.78 -9.12 -15.38
C GLY A 130 1.39 -8.50 -15.24
N ILE A 131 0.34 -9.32 -15.34
CA ILE A 131 -1.04 -8.87 -15.13
C ILE A 131 -1.24 -8.38 -13.69
N VAL A 132 -0.78 -9.14 -12.69
CA VAL A 132 -0.84 -8.73 -11.27
C VAL A 132 -0.10 -7.42 -11.04
N PHE A 133 1.07 -7.23 -11.66
CA PHE A 133 1.83 -5.99 -11.59
C PHE A 133 1.06 -4.79 -12.16
N VAL A 134 0.41 -4.94 -13.31
CA VAL A 134 -0.42 -3.89 -13.92
C VAL A 134 -1.58 -3.51 -13.01
N PHE A 135 -2.27 -4.49 -12.41
CA PHE A 135 -3.33 -4.20 -11.42
C PHE A 135 -2.78 -3.50 -10.18
N GLY A 136 -1.60 -3.88 -9.70
CA GLY A 136 -0.94 -3.19 -8.58
C GLY A 136 -0.62 -1.72 -8.89
N LEU A 137 -0.11 -1.44 -10.10
CA LEU A 137 0.11 -0.06 -10.56
C LEU A 137 -1.20 0.73 -10.65
N PHE A 138 -2.27 0.12 -11.16
CA PHE A 138 -3.58 0.76 -11.25
C PHE A 138 -4.11 1.12 -9.86
N GLN A 139 -3.98 0.23 -8.87
CA GLN A 139 -4.33 0.51 -7.48
C GLN A 139 -3.52 1.68 -6.90
N ALA A 140 -2.23 1.76 -7.21
CA ALA A 140 -1.38 2.87 -6.78
C ALA A 140 -1.83 4.21 -7.37
N VAL A 141 -2.23 4.22 -8.65
CA VAL A 141 -2.77 5.42 -9.32
C VAL A 141 -4.10 5.85 -8.70
N ILE A 142 -5.01 4.91 -8.43
CA ILE A 142 -6.28 5.20 -7.76
C ILE A 142 -6.03 5.78 -6.36
N GLY A 143 -5.13 5.17 -5.57
CA GLY A 143 -4.77 5.67 -4.24
C GLY A 143 -4.18 7.08 -4.28
N TRP A 144 -3.32 7.37 -5.25
CA TRP A 144 -2.80 8.71 -5.46
C TRP A 144 -3.90 9.71 -5.83
N TRP A 145 -4.79 9.34 -6.76
CA TRP A 145 -5.90 10.19 -7.17
C TRP A 145 -6.85 10.48 -6.02
N MET A 146 -7.19 9.48 -5.21
CA MET A 146 -8.05 9.64 -4.04
C MET A 146 -7.50 10.68 -3.07
N VAL A 147 -6.19 10.68 -2.78
CA VAL A 147 -5.56 11.68 -1.92
C VAL A 147 -5.56 13.06 -2.56
N LYS A 148 -5.30 13.14 -3.87
CA LYS A 148 -5.22 14.41 -4.59
C LYS A 148 -6.58 15.06 -4.83
N SER A 149 -7.62 14.28 -4.99
CA SER A 149 -8.99 14.75 -5.20
C SER A 149 -9.73 15.11 -3.91
N LEU A 150 -9.13 14.92 -2.76
CA LEU A 150 -9.51 15.15 -1.34
C LEU A 150 -10.86 15.86 -1.04
N SER A 151 -11.46 16.50 -2.01
CA SER A 151 -12.63 17.37 -1.77
C SER A 151 -13.86 17.00 -2.58
N LEU A 152 -13.77 16.11 -3.58
CA LEU A 152 -14.84 15.99 -4.57
C LEU A 152 -15.54 14.63 -4.62
N ILE A 153 -15.01 13.57 -3.99
CA ILE A 153 -15.52 12.21 -4.15
C ILE A 153 -16.26 11.69 -2.91
N HIS A 154 -16.16 12.37 -1.77
CA HIS A 154 -16.76 11.95 -0.51
C HIS A 154 -17.87 12.86 0.04
N ILE A 155 -18.40 13.73 -0.81
CA ILE A 155 -19.62 14.52 -0.48
C ILE A 155 -20.80 13.97 -1.22
#